data_8238a3bdc8447ccbf9426f530185335c
#
_entry.id   8238a3bdc8447ccbf9426f530185335c
#
_cell.length_a   1.000
_cell.length_b   1.000
_cell.length_c   1.000
_cell.angle_alpha   90.00
_cell.angle_beta   90.00
_cell.angle_gamma   90.00
#
_symmetry.space_group_name_H-M   'P 1'
#
loop_
_entity.id
_entity.type
_entity.pdbx_description
1 polymer ?
#
loop_
_entity_poly.entity_id
_entity_poly.type
_entity_poly.pdbx_seq_one_letter_code
_entity_poly.pdbx_strand_id
1 'polypeptide(L)'
;MKSKLVIAIAVSLFVSGIASAEEIKVLASTATKEVIDELLPAFEKTSGHKVTIAFTGTPDIKNRISAGEVYDLVIVGGPVIDAFIEQGKIAPGTRTDLMKSSVGVAVRAGAPKPDIGSGEALKTTLLSAKSIGYSSGPSGDYVISLVERMGIADQVKPKMKQAPSGARISAMFDNGEVEIGFQQVSELIHEKGIDYLGPLPSEVQNITVFSAGLHTGAKAPEAAKTLIKALTGPDAATVIKAHGKQPTRHS
;
A
#
# COMPACT_ATOMS: atom_id res chain seq x y z
N MET A 1 7.16 71.47 37.76
CA MET A 1 6.84 70.09 37.93
C MET A 1 6.94 69.41 36.52
N LYS A 2 7.99 68.63 36.26
CA LYS A 2 8.19 67.97 34.98
C LYS A 2 7.81 66.49 35.13
N SER A 3 6.69 66.08 34.53
CA SER A 3 6.20 64.68 34.54
C SER A 3 7.03 63.86 33.54
N LYS A 4 7.72 62.82 33.99
CA LYS A 4 8.45 61.86 33.15
C LYS A 4 7.51 60.71 32.77
N LEU A 5 7.13 60.65 31.51
CA LEU A 5 6.37 59.55 30.93
C LEU A 5 7.34 58.36 30.69
N VAL A 6 7.17 57.26 31.42
CA VAL A 6 7.91 56.03 31.21
C VAL A 6 7.09 55.15 30.24
N ILE A 7 7.56 55.00 29.01
CA ILE A 7 6.98 54.08 28.02
C ILE A 7 7.59 52.70 28.30
N ALA A 8 6.79 51.77 28.82
CA ALA A 8 7.15 50.36 28.92
C ALA A 8 6.93 49.68 27.57
N ILE A 9 8.02 49.34 26.89
CA ILE A 9 7.98 48.53 25.64
C ILE A 9 7.85 47.07 26.07
N ALA A 10 6.65 46.47 25.91
CA ALA A 10 6.43 45.05 26.06
C ALA A 10 7.02 44.31 24.83
N VAL A 11 8.19 43.71 24.99
CA VAL A 11 8.75 42.82 24.00
C VAL A 11 8.02 41.49 24.08
N SER A 12 7.08 41.26 23.18
CA SER A 12 6.43 39.97 22.99
C SER A 12 7.41 39.01 22.31
N LEU A 13 8.05 38.16 23.08
CA LEU A 13 8.83 37.02 22.57
C LEU A 13 7.88 36.02 21.89
N PHE A 14 7.78 36.10 20.56
CA PHE A 14 7.24 35.01 19.77
C PHE A 14 8.20 33.83 19.89
N VAL A 15 7.92 32.92 20.81
CA VAL A 15 8.54 31.60 20.77
C VAL A 15 7.92 30.84 19.60
N SER A 16 8.51 31.01 18.41
CA SER A 16 8.25 30.09 17.32
C SER A 16 8.76 28.73 17.78
N GLY A 17 7.83 27.85 18.15
CA GLY A 17 8.15 26.45 18.44
C GLY A 17 8.84 25.87 17.23
N ILE A 18 10.15 25.71 17.30
CA ILE A 18 10.91 24.92 16.33
C ILE A 18 10.41 23.50 16.53
N ALA A 19 9.55 23.01 15.63
CA ALA A 19 9.19 21.60 15.60
C ALA A 19 10.50 20.82 15.48
N SER A 20 10.82 20.04 16.51
CA SER A 20 12.02 19.20 16.52
C SER A 20 11.92 18.21 15.38
N ALA A 21 13.00 18.05 14.62
CA ALA A 21 13.10 16.98 13.63
C ALA A 21 13.00 15.63 14.34
N GLU A 22 12.05 14.80 13.94
CA GLU A 22 11.79 13.47 14.51
C GLU A 22 12.02 12.39 13.45
N GLU A 23 12.40 11.20 13.90
CA GLU A 23 12.43 10.00 13.06
C GLU A 23 11.08 9.29 13.16
N ILE A 24 10.41 9.09 12.01
CA ILE A 24 9.15 8.37 11.87
C ILE A 24 9.44 6.96 11.39
N LYS A 25 9.10 5.94 12.17
CA LYS A 25 9.24 4.53 11.80
C LYS A 25 7.95 4.00 11.20
N VAL A 26 8.01 3.53 9.97
CA VAL A 26 6.85 3.06 9.21
C VAL A 26 7.01 1.59 8.84
N LEU A 27 5.94 0.81 8.99
CA LEU A 27 5.80 -0.52 8.43
C LEU A 27 4.74 -0.48 7.33
N ALA A 28 5.13 -0.78 6.09
CA ALA A 28 4.25 -0.57 4.95
C ALA A 28 4.19 -1.78 4.00
N SER A 29 3.03 -1.96 3.38
CA SER A 29 2.85 -2.94 2.29
C SER A 29 3.71 -2.57 1.08
N THR A 30 4.40 -3.55 0.49
CA THR A 30 5.16 -3.39 -0.78
C THR A 30 4.31 -2.79 -1.89
N ALA A 31 3.01 -3.04 -1.90
CA ALA A 31 2.08 -2.48 -2.88
C ALA A 31 1.99 -0.93 -2.83
N THR A 32 2.48 -0.28 -1.77
CA THR A 32 2.46 1.19 -1.65
C THR A 32 3.83 1.82 -1.91
N LYS A 33 4.86 1.00 -2.13
CA LYS A 33 6.27 1.42 -2.15
C LYS A 33 6.55 2.52 -3.17
N GLU A 34 6.18 2.35 -4.41
CA GLU A 34 6.53 3.28 -5.50
C GLU A 34 5.98 4.70 -5.23
N VAL A 35 4.74 4.78 -4.75
CA VAL A 35 4.09 6.06 -4.41
C VAL A 35 4.81 6.72 -3.23
N ILE A 36 5.08 5.95 -2.19
CA ILE A 36 5.69 6.49 -0.97
C ILE A 36 7.12 6.94 -1.24
N ASP A 37 7.92 6.13 -1.93
CA ASP A 37 9.32 6.46 -2.27
C ASP A 37 9.41 7.75 -3.09
N GLU A 38 8.46 8.01 -3.99
CA GLU A 38 8.44 9.25 -4.78
C GLU A 38 8.06 10.48 -3.94
N LEU A 39 7.16 10.32 -2.96
CA LEU A 39 6.68 11.43 -2.12
C LEU A 39 7.62 11.77 -0.96
N LEU A 40 8.39 10.81 -0.45
CA LEU A 40 9.21 10.98 0.75
C LEU A 40 10.26 12.10 0.66
N PRO A 41 11.04 12.26 -0.42
CA PRO A 41 12.07 13.29 -0.47
C PRO A 41 11.51 14.70 -0.29
N ALA A 42 10.35 14.99 -0.88
CA ALA A 42 9.68 16.28 -0.73
C ALA A 42 9.15 16.47 0.70
N PHE A 43 8.55 15.42 1.28
CA PHE A 43 8.09 15.45 2.67
C PHE A 43 9.24 15.72 3.65
N GLU A 44 10.32 14.95 3.58
CA GLU A 44 11.47 15.11 4.48
C GLU A 44 12.10 16.50 4.37
N LYS A 45 12.20 17.03 3.14
CA LYS A 45 12.74 18.39 2.88
C LYS A 45 11.87 19.48 3.49
N THR A 46 10.56 19.34 3.40
CA THR A 46 9.62 20.39 3.86
C THR A 46 9.30 20.32 5.34
N SER A 47 9.21 19.11 5.91
CA SER A 47 8.87 18.90 7.31
C SER A 47 10.10 18.91 8.24
N GLY A 48 11.28 18.60 7.72
CA GLY A 48 12.50 18.36 8.50
C GLY A 48 12.53 17.00 9.21
N HIS A 49 11.43 16.23 9.21
CA HIS A 49 11.40 14.88 9.76
C HIS A 49 12.19 13.90 8.88
N LYS A 50 12.61 12.78 9.47
CA LYS A 50 13.20 11.64 8.75
C LYS A 50 12.25 10.47 8.80
N VAL A 51 12.18 9.69 7.73
CA VAL A 51 11.29 8.53 7.65
C VAL A 51 12.07 7.27 7.34
N THR A 52 11.98 6.30 8.24
CA THR A 52 12.53 4.96 8.05
C THR A 52 11.40 3.99 7.78
N ILE A 53 11.38 3.38 6.60
CA ILE A 53 10.29 2.47 6.18
C ILE A 53 10.81 1.06 5.98
N ALA A 54 10.11 0.09 6.58
CA ALA A 54 10.21 -1.31 6.22
C ALA A 54 9.03 -1.69 5.30
N PHE A 55 9.32 -1.99 4.04
CA PHE A 55 8.34 -2.51 3.11
C PHE A 55 8.33 -4.04 3.13
N THR A 56 7.16 -4.64 3.30
CA THR A 56 7.02 -6.10 3.29
C THR A 56 5.58 -6.52 2.90
N GLY A 57 5.34 -7.82 2.81
CA GLY A 57 4.01 -8.37 2.51
C GLY A 57 3.07 -8.34 3.71
N THR A 58 1.76 -8.43 3.43
CA THR A 58 0.72 -8.44 4.47
C THR A 58 0.92 -9.51 5.56
N PRO A 59 1.33 -10.76 5.25
CA PRO A 59 1.60 -11.75 6.29
C PRO A 59 2.69 -11.31 7.28
N ASP A 60 3.79 -10.75 6.79
CA ASP A 60 4.89 -10.28 7.66
C ASP A 60 4.47 -9.08 8.48
N ILE A 61 3.69 -8.15 7.91
CA ILE A 61 3.13 -7.03 8.68
C ILE A 61 2.31 -7.56 9.85
N LYS A 62 1.41 -8.53 9.59
CA LYS A 62 0.60 -9.15 10.64
C LYS A 62 1.47 -9.80 11.71
N ASN A 63 2.47 -10.57 11.31
CA ASN A 63 3.36 -11.28 12.22
C ASN A 63 4.17 -10.30 13.10
N ARG A 64 4.77 -9.26 12.52
CA ARG A 64 5.60 -8.28 13.21
C ARG A 64 4.79 -7.48 14.23
N ILE A 65 3.62 -6.99 13.86
CA ILE A 65 2.73 -6.27 14.78
C ILE A 65 2.21 -7.19 15.89
N SER A 66 1.85 -8.43 15.57
CA SER A 66 1.40 -9.41 16.58
C SER A 66 2.54 -9.80 17.53
N ALA A 67 3.78 -9.86 17.06
CA ALA A 67 4.97 -10.12 17.88
C ALA A 67 5.35 -8.92 18.80
N GLY A 68 4.65 -7.79 18.67
CA GLY A 68 4.86 -6.62 19.53
C GLY A 68 5.90 -5.63 19.00
N GLU A 69 6.32 -5.72 17.72
CA GLU A 69 7.15 -4.68 17.12
C GLU A 69 6.39 -3.36 17.10
N VAL A 70 7.08 -2.27 17.44
CA VAL A 70 6.51 -0.93 17.54
C VAL A 70 6.98 -0.07 16.38
N TYR A 71 6.01 0.56 15.74
CA TYR A 71 6.19 1.56 14.69
C TYR A 71 5.42 2.82 15.06
N ASP A 72 5.64 3.90 14.32
CA ASP A 72 4.79 5.11 14.46
C ASP A 72 3.57 4.99 13.55
N LEU A 73 3.77 4.42 12.37
CA LEU A 73 2.73 4.30 11.36
C LEU A 73 2.74 2.89 10.73
N VAL A 74 1.57 2.32 10.51
CA VAL A 74 1.39 1.08 9.74
C VAL A 74 0.54 1.40 8.52
N ILE A 75 0.99 0.95 7.32
CA ILE A 75 0.30 1.15 6.05
C ILE A 75 0.07 -0.21 5.39
N VAL A 76 -1.19 -0.64 5.32
CA VAL A 76 -1.58 -1.94 4.78
C VAL A 76 -3.04 -1.90 4.28
N GLY A 77 -3.55 -2.98 3.75
CA GLY A 77 -4.97 -3.07 3.36
C GLY A 77 -5.91 -2.72 4.52
N GLY A 78 -6.94 -1.91 4.26
CA GLY A 78 -7.86 -1.35 5.26
C GLY A 78 -8.41 -2.37 6.25
N PRO A 79 -8.89 -3.57 5.84
CA PRO A 79 -9.38 -4.59 6.76
C PRO A 79 -8.33 -5.06 7.79
N VAL A 80 -7.04 -5.00 7.46
CA VAL A 80 -5.95 -5.34 8.40
C VAL A 80 -5.76 -4.22 9.43
N ILE A 81 -5.89 -2.96 9.02
CA ILE A 81 -5.88 -1.82 9.95
C ILE A 81 -7.06 -1.96 10.93
N ASP A 82 -8.25 -2.30 10.45
CA ASP A 82 -9.43 -2.49 11.31
C ASP A 82 -9.19 -3.60 12.33
N ALA A 83 -8.67 -4.75 11.89
CA ALA A 83 -8.31 -5.84 12.78
C ALA A 83 -7.27 -5.43 13.84
N PHE A 84 -6.30 -4.60 13.48
CA PHE A 84 -5.31 -4.08 14.42
C PHE A 84 -5.91 -3.06 15.41
N ILE A 85 -6.93 -2.29 15.01
CA ILE A 85 -7.69 -1.42 15.92
C ILE A 85 -8.43 -2.28 16.96
N GLU A 86 -9.13 -3.34 16.53
CA GLU A 86 -9.82 -4.27 17.42
C GLU A 86 -8.87 -4.95 18.40
N GLN A 87 -7.63 -5.25 17.98
CA GLN A 87 -6.58 -5.83 18.83
C GLN A 87 -5.87 -4.81 19.73
N GLY A 88 -6.22 -3.52 19.67
CA GLY A 88 -5.57 -2.46 20.43
C GLY A 88 -4.12 -2.15 19.98
N LYS A 89 -3.73 -2.56 18.77
CA LYS A 89 -2.40 -2.28 18.19
C LYS A 89 -2.35 -0.97 17.43
N ILE A 90 -3.45 -0.57 16.82
CA ILE A 90 -3.63 0.72 16.14
C ILE A 90 -4.61 1.56 16.95
N ALA A 91 -4.31 2.83 17.12
CA ALA A 91 -5.13 3.76 17.89
C ALA A 91 -6.50 3.97 17.20
N PRO A 92 -7.62 3.85 17.93
CA PRO A 92 -8.94 4.09 17.39
C PRO A 92 -9.08 5.49 16.77
N GLY A 93 -9.80 5.58 15.64
CA GLY A 93 -10.05 6.85 14.96
C GLY A 93 -8.86 7.40 14.16
N THR A 94 -7.75 6.66 14.06
CA THR A 94 -6.56 7.10 13.30
C THR A 94 -6.46 6.49 11.92
N ARG A 95 -7.35 5.55 11.57
CA ARG A 95 -7.38 4.99 10.21
C ARG A 95 -7.62 6.09 9.19
N THR A 96 -6.74 6.17 8.21
CA THR A 96 -6.85 7.09 7.08
C THR A 96 -6.62 6.32 5.79
N ASP A 97 -7.60 6.33 4.90
CA ASP A 97 -7.49 5.69 3.60
C ASP A 97 -6.59 6.54 2.70
N LEU A 98 -5.53 5.96 2.15
CA LEU A 98 -4.53 6.68 1.36
C LEU A 98 -4.77 6.56 -0.15
N MET A 99 -4.90 5.34 -0.62
CA MET A 99 -4.99 5.04 -2.05
C MET A 99 -5.71 3.73 -2.31
N LYS A 100 -6.18 3.57 -3.55
CA LYS A 100 -6.87 2.38 -4.03
C LYS A 100 -6.09 1.75 -5.18
N SER A 101 -6.04 0.43 -5.24
CA SER A 101 -5.43 -0.32 -6.33
C SER A 101 -6.31 -1.49 -6.74
N SER A 102 -6.37 -1.76 -8.03
CA SER A 102 -7.08 -2.91 -8.59
C SER A 102 -6.15 -4.12 -8.74
N VAL A 103 -6.72 -5.31 -8.91
CA VAL A 103 -5.98 -6.51 -9.26
C VAL A 103 -5.69 -6.51 -10.75
N GLY A 104 -4.45 -6.80 -11.11
CA GLY A 104 -3.98 -6.92 -12.47
C GLY A 104 -3.47 -8.32 -12.80
N VAL A 105 -3.32 -8.57 -14.09
CA VAL A 105 -2.88 -9.82 -14.67
C VAL A 105 -1.64 -9.60 -15.51
N ALA A 106 -0.68 -10.51 -15.40
CA ALA A 106 0.53 -10.50 -16.19
C ALA A 106 0.94 -11.91 -16.64
N VAL A 107 1.74 -11.96 -17.70
CA VAL A 107 2.47 -13.15 -18.16
C VAL A 107 3.95 -12.79 -18.29
N ARG A 108 4.82 -13.78 -18.47
CA ARG A 108 6.23 -13.52 -18.79
C ARG A 108 6.34 -12.72 -20.07
N ALA A 109 7.28 -11.79 -20.15
CA ALA A 109 7.54 -11.01 -21.37
C ALA A 109 7.74 -11.90 -22.58
N GLY A 110 7.02 -11.59 -23.67
CA GLY A 110 7.04 -12.35 -24.93
C GLY A 110 6.26 -13.66 -24.90
N ALA A 111 5.64 -14.05 -23.81
CA ALA A 111 4.74 -15.20 -23.78
C ALA A 111 3.40 -14.92 -24.50
N PRO A 112 2.68 -15.97 -24.93
CA PRO A 112 1.33 -15.81 -25.47
C PRO A 112 0.44 -15.03 -24.49
N LYS A 113 -0.36 -14.10 -25.03
CA LYS A 113 -1.30 -13.26 -24.25
C LYS A 113 -2.68 -13.89 -24.27
N PRO A 114 -3.11 -14.55 -23.18
CA PRO A 114 -4.44 -15.14 -23.13
C PRO A 114 -5.51 -14.05 -23.04
N ASP A 115 -6.72 -14.40 -23.44
CA ASP A 115 -7.87 -13.51 -23.34
C ASP A 115 -8.34 -13.40 -21.88
N ILE A 116 -8.38 -12.17 -21.38
CA ILE A 116 -8.90 -11.81 -20.05
C ILE A 116 -9.99 -10.74 -20.14
N GLY A 117 -10.56 -10.49 -21.32
CA GLY A 117 -11.47 -9.37 -21.59
C GLY A 117 -12.85 -9.48 -20.92
N SER A 118 -13.22 -10.64 -20.40
CA SER A 118 -14.45 -10.86 -19.63
C SER A 118 -14.24 -11.90 -18.53
N GLY A 119 -15.16 -12.00 -17.58
CA GLY A 119 -15.12 -13.02 -16.55
C GLY A 119 -15.09 -14.44 -17.10
N GLU A 120 -15.84 -14.72 -18.17
CA GLU A 120 -15.83 -16.03 -18.83
C GLU A 120 -14.51 -16.30 -19.59
N ALA A 121 -13.95 -15.30 -20.27
CA ALA A 121 -12.65 -15.43 -20.91
C ALA A 121 -11.55 -15.67 -19.85
N LEU A 122 -11.57 -14.93 -18.75
CA LEU A 122 -10.66 -15.15 -17.62
C LEU A 122 -10.82 -16.55 -17.04
N LYS A 123 -12.06 -17.03 -16.83
CA LYS A 123 -12.35 -18.39 -16.35
C LYS A 123 -11.75 -19.44 -17.27
N THR A 124 -11.95 -19.31 -18.57
CA THR A 124 -11.38 -20.21 -19.60
C THR A 124 -9.85 -20.19 -19.55
N THR A 125 -9.26 -19.02 -19.46
CA THR A 125 -7.81 -18.82 -19.31
C THR A 125 -7.26 -19.53 -18.07
N LEU A 126 -7.91 -19.35 -16.91
CA LEU A 126 -7.50 -20.00 -15.66
C LEU A 126 -7.61 -21.52 -15.72
N LEU A 127 -8.66 -22.06 -16.35
CA LEU A 127 -8.83 -23.50 -16.54
C LEU A 127 -7.74 -24.10 -17.43
N SER A 128 -7.32 -23.39 -18.48
CA SER A 128 -6.32 -23.86 -19.45
C SER A 128 -4.87 -23.65 -19.01
N ALA A 129 -4.60 -22.67 -18.14
CA ALA A 129 -3.26 -22.42 -17.62
C ALA A 129 -2.69 -23.63 -16.89
N LYS A 130 -1.38 -23.93 -17.08
CA LYS A 130 -0.69 -25.03 -16.38
C LYS A 130 -0.26 -24.62 -14.97
N SER A 131 0.02 -23.33 -14.76
CA SER A 131 0.45 -22.80 -13.47
C SER A 131 0.04 -21.34 -13.32
N ILE A 132 -0.40 -20.96 -12.11
CA ILE A 132 -0.98 -19.66 -11.80
C ILE A 132 -0.30 -19.11 -10.57
N GLY A 133 0.34 -17.94 -10.71
CA GLY A 133 0.97 -17.23 -9.61
C GLY A 133 0.02 -16.20 -8.98
N TYR A 134 0.13 -15.99 -7.67
CA TYR A 134 -0.61 -14.95 -6.99
C TYR A 134 0.20 -14.40 -5.81
N SER A 135 -0.03 -13.12 -5.49
CA SER A 135 0.67 -12.46 -4.40
C SER A 135 0.25 -12.99 -3.02
N SER A 136 1.05 -12.73 -2.01
CA SER A 136 0.74 -13.01 -0.60
C SER A 136 -0.08 -11.90 0.08
N GLY A 137 -0.53 -10.90 -0.68
CA GLY A 137 -1.31 -9.76 -0.18
C GLY A 137 -2.79 -9.81 -0.62
N PRO A 138 -3.50 -8.68 -0.47
CA PRO A 138 -4.95 -8.61 -0.72
C PRO A 138 -5.37 -9.04 -2.13
N SER A 139 -4.53 -8.81 -3.16
CA SER A 139 -4.82 -9.27 -4.52
C SER A 139 -4.78 -10.80 -4.64
N GLY A 140 -3.87 -11.46 -3.94
CA GLY A 140 -3.81 -12.92 -3.92
C GLY A 140 -4.97 -13.55 -3.16
N ASP A 141 -5.30 -13.02 -1.98
CA ASP A 141 -6.47 -13.45 -1.20
C ASP A 141 -7.75 -13.33 -2.03
N TYR A 142 -7.85 -12.24 -2.79
CA TYR A 142 -8.99 -12.04 -3.69
C TYR A 142 -9.04 -13.07 -4.81
N VAL A 143 -7.92 -13.39 -5.46
CA VAL A 143 -7.87 -14.37 -6.57
C VAL A 143 -8.27 -15.77 -6.08
N ILE A 144 -7.87 -16.17 -4.87
CA ILE A 144 -8.34 -17.42 -4.27
C ILE A 144 -9.87 -17.41 -4.12
N SER A 145 -10.42 -16.35 -3.56
CA SER A 145 -11.86 -16.18 -3.43
C SER A 145 -12.58 -16.12 -4.79
N LEU A 146 -11.94 -15.51 -5.80
CA LEU A 146 -12.51 -15.41 -7.15
C LEU A 146 -12.68 -16.79 -7.81
N VAL A 147 -11.66 -17.64 -7.75
CA VAL A 147 -11.78 -19.00 -8.35
C VAL A 147 -12.82 -19.87 -7.65
N GLU A 148 -13.07 -19.64 -6.35
CA GLU A 148 -14.17 -20.25 -5.62
C GLU A 148 -15.53 -19.79 -6.14
N ARG A 149 -15.72 -18.47 -6.26
CA ARG A 149 -16.97 -17.88 -6.79
C ARG A 149 -17.24 -18.26 -8.25
N MET A 150 -16.18 -18.46 -9.05
CA MET A 150 -16.30 -18.96 -10.42
C MET A 150 -16.64 -20.45 -10.52
N GLY A 151 -16.62 -21.18 -9.40
CA GLY A 151 -16.90 -22.63 -9.35
C GLY A 151 -15.81 -23.49 -10.00
N ILE A 152 -14.55 -23.00 -10.03
CA ILE A 152 -13.41 -23.69 -10.66
C ILE A 152 -12.29 -24.03 -9.67
N ALA A 153 -12.53 -23.83 -8.38
CA ALA A 153 -11.52 -23.99 -7.34
C ALA A 153 -10.81 -25.36 -7.39
N ASP A 154 -11.57 -26.45 -7.51
CA ASP A 154 -11.04 -27.82 -7.50
C ASP A 154 -10.06 -28.08 -8.68
N GLN A 155 -10.30 -27.44 -9.82
CA GLN A 155 -9.46 -27.59 -11.02
C GLN A 155 -8.25 -26.62 -11.03
N VAL A 156 -8.40 -25.47 -10.38
CA VAL A 156 -7.42 -24.37 -10.47
C VAL A 156 -6.48 -24.33 -9.27
N LYS A 157 -6.97 -24.55 -8.04
CA LYS A 157 -6.14 -24.50 -6.82
C LYS A 157 -4.91 -25.41 -6.85
N PRO A 158 -4.97 -26.65 -7.38
CA PRO A 158 -3.78 -27.52 -7.45
C PRO A 158 -2.61 -26.97 -8.25
N LYS A 159 -2.87 -26.01 -9.16
CA LYS A 159 -1.85 -25.36 -10.01
C LYS A 159 -1.58 -23.90 -9.62
N MET A 160 -2.16 -23.43 -8.52
CA MET A 160 -1.89 -22.11 -7.95
C MET A 160 -0.66 -22.13 -7.05
N LYS A 161 0.18 -21.11 -7.18
CA LYS A 161 1.40 -20.93 -6.38
C LYS A 161 1.44 -19.52 -5.80
N GLN A 162 1.60 -19.43 -4.50
CA GLN A 162 1.72 -18.15 -3.81
C GLN A 162 3.16 -17.64 -3.86
N ALA A 163 3.33 -16.36 -4.20
CA ALA A 163 4.60 -15.68 -4.08
C ALA A 163 4.99 -15.54 -2.59
N PRO A 164 6.28 -15.57 -2.26
CA PRO A 164 6.76 -15.24 -0.91
C PRO A 164 6.26 -13.87 -0.45
N SER A 165 6.19 -13.66 0.86
CA SER A 165 5.70 -12.42 1.45
C SER A 165 6.46 -11.19 0.91
N GLY A 166 5.73 -10.25 0.32
CA GLY A 166 6.29 -9.04 -0.27
C GLY A 166 7.06 -9.21 -1.58
N ALA A 167 7.16 -10.44 -2.10
CA ALA A 167 7.83 -10.70 -3.37
C ALA A 167 6.99 -10.26 -4.58
N ARG A 168 7.70 -9.89 -5.65
CA ARG A 168 7.11 -9.60 -6.95
C ARG A 168 6.77 -10.90 -7.69
N ILE A 169 5.63 -10.91 -8.39
CA ILE A 169 5.22 -12.05 -9.19
C ILE A 169 6.19 -12.31 -10.37
N SER A 170 6.91 -11.29 -10.84
CA SER A 170 7.91 -11.38 -11.91
C SER A 170 8.97 -12.45 -11.62
N ALA A 171 9.42 -12.56 -10.38
CA ALA A 171 10.40 -13.58 -10.00
C ALA A 171 9.93 -15.02 -10.26
N MET A 172 8.63 -15.28 -10.18
CA MET A 172 8.05 -16.60 -10.47
C MET A 172 7.98 -16.89 -11.96
N PHE A 173 7.87 -15.86 -12.81
CA PHE A 173 7.97 -15.99 -14.27
C PHE A 173 9.41 -16.27 -14.69
N ASP A 174 10.39 -15.58 -14.11
CA ASP A 174 11.80 -15.75 -14.43
C ASP A 174 12.28 -17.17 -14.15
N ASN A 175 11.81 -17.76 -13.05
CA ASN A 175 12.11 -19.15 -12.68
C ASN A 175 11.28 -20.18 -13.45
N GLY A 176 10.36 -19.76 -14.33
CA GLY A 176 9.46 -20.66 -15.05
C GLY A 176 8.41 -21.37 -14.18
N GLU A 177 8.17 -20.87 -12.98
CA GLU A 177 7.25 -21.50 -12.01
C GLU A 177 5.79 -21.30 -12.38
N VAL A 178 5.47 -20.20 -13.06
CA VAL A 178 4.10 -19.81 -13.41
C VAL A 178 3.97 -19.28 -14.84
N GLU A 179 2.81 -19.51 -15.46
CA GLU A 179 2.48 -19.01 -16.80
C GLU A 179 1.72 -17.68 -16.76
N ILE A 180 0.82 -17.52 -15.80
CA ILE A 180 0.01 -16.34 -15.59
C ILE A 180 0.05 -15.95 -14.11
N GLY A 181 0.03 -14.67 -13.81
CA GLY A 181 0.17 -14.19 -12.43
C GLY A 181 -0.68 -12.97 -12.13
N PHE A 182 -1.03 -12.83 -10.85
CA PHE A 182 -1.92 -11.83 -10.32
C PHE A 182 -1.25 -11.07 -9.17
N GLN A 183 -1.26 -9.75 -9.28
CA GLN A 183 -0.77 -8.82 -8.25
C GLN A 183 -1.50 -7.49 -8.35
N GLN A 184 -1.23 -6.54 -7.47
CA GLN A 184 -1.78 -5.18 -7.60
C GLN A 184 -1.30 -4.54 -8.90
N VAL A 185 -2.18 -3.85 -9.63
CA VAL A 185 -1.84 -3.14 -10.88
C VAL A 185 -0.61 -2.26 -10.68
N SER A 186 -0.53 -1.55 -9.58
CA SER A 186 0.58 -0.66 -9.25
C SER A 186 1.95 -1.35 -9.15
N GLU A 187 1.97 -2.64 -8.86
CA GLU A 187 3.19 -3.42 -8.80
C GLU A 187 3.57 -4.00 -10.18
N LEU A 188 2.58 -4.17 -11.08
CA LEU A 188 2.79 -4.77 -12.40
C LEU A 188 3.19 -3.77 -13.47
N ILE A 189 2.63 -2.56 -13.46
CA ILE A 189 2.78 -1.59 -14.57
C ILE A 189 4.22 -1.09 -14.79
N HIS A 190 5.08 -1.20 -13.77
CA HIS A 190 6.48 -0.78 -13.83
C HIS A 190 7.45 -1.96 -13.78
N GLU A 191 6.93 -3.19 -13.71
CA GLU A 191 7.74 -4.38 -13.54
C GLU A 191 8.39 -4.79 -14.87
N LYS A 192 9.66 -5.16 -14.81
CA LYS A 192 10.41 -5.68 -15.97
C LYS A 192 10.25 -7.19 -16.07
N GLY A 193 10.46 -7.73 -17.27
CA GLY A 193 10.41 -9.18 -17.51
C GLY A 193 8.99 -9.75 -17.62
N ILE A 194 7.96 -8.89 -17.58
CA ILE A 194 6.57 -9.29 -17.74
C ILE A 194 5.87 -8.49 -18.85
N ASP A 195 4.81 -9.07 -19.39
CA ASP A 195 3.79 -8.37 -20.17
C ASP A 195 2.55 -8.21 -19.30
N TYR A 196 2.29 -6.96 -18.88
CA TYR A 196 1.06 -6.61 -18.17
C TYR A 196 -0.11 -6.67 -19.16
N LEU A 197 -1.10 -7.54 -18.90
CA LEU A 197 -2.25 -7.77 -19.76
C LEU A 197 -3.39 -6.77 -19.50
N GLY A 198 -3.45 -6.18 -18.32
CA GLY A 198 -4.50 -5.29 -17.90
C GLY A 198 -5.04 -5.62 -16.52
N PRO A 199 -5.99 -4.81 -16.01
CA PRO A 199 -6.74 -5.13 -14.80
C PRO A 199 -7.68 -6.32 -15.06
N LEU A 200 -8.15 -6.97 -14.00
CA LEU A 200 -9.26 -7.91 -14.11
C LEU A 200 -10.49 -7.25 -14.77
N PRO A 201 -11.32 -8.02 -15.49
CA PRO A 201 -12.59 -7.52 -16.02
C PRO A 201 -13.44 -6.87 -14.93
N SER A 202 -14.18 -5.81 -15.28
CA SER A 202 -14.91 -5.00 -14.30
C SER A 202 -15.91 -5.78 -13.45
N GLU A 203 -16.57 -6.79 -14.03
CA GLU A 203 -17.54 -7.64 -13.36
C GLU A 203 -16.92 -8.57 -12.31
N VAL A 204 -15.60 -8.79 -12.37
CA VAL A 204 -14.85 -9.64 -11.44
C VAL A 204 -13.66 -8.89 -10.82
N GLN A 205 -13.65 -7.57 -10.89
CA GLN A 205 -12.59 -6.74 -10.31
C GLN A 205 -12.76 -6.60 -8.80
N ASN A 206 -11.63 -6.42 -8.10
CA ASN A 206 -11.60 -6.00 -6.71
C ASN A 206 -10.69 -4.79 -6.54
N ILE A 207 -11.15 -3.86 -5.73
CA ILE A 207 -10.40 -2.66 -5.38
C ILE A 207 -9.90 -2.77 -3.94
N THR A 208 -8.61 -2.86 -3.77
CA THR A 208 -7.97 -2.80 -2.46
C THR A 208 -7.79 -1.35 -2.02
N VAL A 209 -8.31 -0.99 -0.86
CA VAL A 209 -8.01 0.28 -0.19
C VAL A 209 -6.81 0.06 0.72
N PHE A 210 -5.73 0.80 0.49
CA PHE A 210 -4.59 0.85 1.40
C PHE A 210 -4.77 2.01 2.35
N SER A 211 -4.68 1.70 3.65
CA SER A 211 -4.94 2.65 4.74
C SER A 211 -3.74 2.74 5.66
N ALA A 212 -3.58 3.89 6.28
CA ALA A 212 -2.63 4.15 7.34
C ALA A 212 -3.34 4.10 8.70
N GLY A 213 -2.62 3.71 9.75
CA GLY A 213 -3.06 3.79 11.13
C GLY A 213 -1.89 4.05 12.07
N LEU A 214 -2.09 4.91 13.08
CA LEU A 214 -1.08 5.18 14.10
C LEU A 214 -1.00 4.00 15.07
N HIS A 215 0.22 3.49 15.27
CA HIS A 215 0.45 2.44 16.26
C HIS A 215 0.25 2.97 17.69
N THR A 216 -0.36 2.19 18.57
CA THR A 216 -0.65 2.63 19.97
C THR A 216 0.63 2.90 20.76
N GLY A 217 1.76 2.30 20.39
CA GLY A 217 3.08 2.55 20.96
C GLY A 217 3.93 3.56 20.18
N ALA A 218 3.35 4.35 19.28
CA ALA A 218 4.06 5.33 18.47
C ALA A 218 4.89 6.30 19.34
N LYS A 219 6.14 6.55 18.94
CA LYS A 219 7.05 7.48 19.64
C LYS A 219 6.99 8.89 19.05
N ALA A 220 6.67 9.02 17.75
CA ALA A 220 6.52 10.27 17.02
C ALA A 220 5.12 10.43 16.40
N PRO A 221 4.02 10.36 17.19
CA PRO A 221 2.66 10.31 16.64
C PRO A 221 2.27 11.59 15.89
N GLU A 222 2.72 12.77 16.31
CA GLU A 222 2.41 14.02 15.63
C GLU A 222 3.16 14.14 14.30
N ALA A 223 4.43 13.74 14.27
CA ALA A 223 5.19 13.67 13.02
C ALA A 223 4.57 12.64 12.05
N ALA A 224 4.12 11.48 12.54
CA ALA A 224 3.42 10.49 11.72
C ALA A 224 2.09 11.02 11.15
N LYS A 225 1.34 11.85 11.90
CA LYS A 225 0.14 12.54 11.37
C LYS A 225 0.49 13.51 10.25
N THR A 226 1.63 14.22 10.34
CA THR A 226 2.06 15.09 9.24
C THR A 226 2.41 14.31 7.99
N LEU A 227 3.00 13.12 8.14
CA LEU A 227 3.25 12.21 7.02
C LEU A 227 1.94 11.73 6.38
N ILE A 228 0.95 11.30 7.17
CA ILE A 228 -0.39 10.92 6.65
C ILE A 228 -0.99 12.09 5.84
N LYS A 229 -0.91 13.32 6.36
CA LYS A 229 -1.43 14.50 5.66
C LYS A 229 -0.71 14.73 4.33
N ALA A 230 0.60 14.53 4.26
CA ALA A 230 1.36 14.62 3.01
C ALA A 230 0.95 13.52 2.02
N LEU A 231 0.74 12.29 2.48
CA LEU A 231 0.31 11.15 1.65
C LEU A 231 -1.15 11.25 1.15
N THR A 232 -1.93 12.18 1.68
CA THR A 232 -3.34 12.42 1.29
C THR A 232 -3.56 13.79 0.64
N GLY A 233 -2.50 14.59 0.52
CA GLY A 233 -2.55 15.93 -0.06
C GLY A 233 -2.69 15.93 -1.59
N PRO A 234 -2.91 17.11 -2.19
CA PRO A 234 -3.08 17.27 -3.64
C PRO A 234 -1.89 16.74 -4.46
N ASP A 235 -0.67 16.94 -3.99
CA ASP A 235 0.55 16.48 -4.66
C ASP A 235 0.59 14.94 -4.70
N ALA A 236 0.19 14.29 -3.60
CA ALA A 236 0.08 12.85 -3.54
C ALA A 236 -0.92 12.28 -4.55
N ALA A 237 -2.03 12.97 -4.80
CA ALA A 237 -3.04 12.52 -5.76
C ALA A 237 -2.47 12.37 -7.19
N THR A 238 -1.55 13.24 -7.59
CA THR A 238 -0.88 13.17 -8.90
C THR A 238 0.06 11.97 -8.96
N VAL A 239 0.89 11.77 -7.96
CA VAL A 239 1.83 10.64 -7.87
C VAL A 239 1.07 9.31 -7.79
N ILE A 240 0.01 9.23 -6.97
CA ILE A 240 -0.85 8.04 -6.85
C ILE A 240 -1.39 7.61 -8.22
N LYS A 241 -1.87 8.56 -9.04
CA LYS A 241 -2.38 8.28 -10.39
C LYS A 241 -1.27 7.82 -11.34
N ALA A 242 -0.09 8.44 -11.28
CA ALA A 242 1.05 8.06 -12.10
C ALA A 242 1.49 6.60 -11.87
N HIS A 243 1.28 6.10 -10.65
CA HIS A 243 1.54 4.70 -10.29
C HIS A 243 0.32 3.77 -10.45
N GLY A 244 -0.63 4.10 -11.31
CA GLY A 244 -1.77 3.22 -11.63
C GLY A 244 -2.75 2.99 -10.48
N LYS A 245 -2.75 3.87 -9.48
CA LYS A 245 -3.66 3.86 -8.34
C LYS A 245 -4.69 4.98 -8.43
N GLN A 246 -5.69 4.90 -7.59
CA GLN A 246 -6.68 5.96 -7.42
C GLN A 246 -6.51 6.61 -6.04
N PRO A 247 -6.43 7.94 -5.94
CA PRO A 247 -6.44 8.61 -4.65
C PRO A 247 -7.79 8.41 -3.96
N THR A 248 -7.77 8.34 -2.64
CA THR A 248 -8.99 8.44 -1.83
C THR A 248 -9.41 9.92 -1.76
N ARG A 249 -10.71 10.19 -1.87
CA ARG A 249 -11.22 11.55 -1.64
C ARG A 249 -11.36 11.74 -0.14
N HIS A 250 -10.61 12.68 0.41
CA HIS A 250 -10.86 13.21 1.75
C HIS A 250 -11.72 14.48 1.56
N SER A 251 -12.96 14.38 1.99
CA SER A 251 -13.91 15.51 2.05
C SER A 251 -13.56 16.45 3.20
#